data_5191108dbaee8945d05da3ca20c1c3b8
#
_entry.id   5191108dbaee8945d05da3ca20c1c3b8
#
_cell.length_a   1.000
_cell.length_b   1.000
_cell.length_c   1.000
_cell.angle_alpha   90.00
_cell.angle_beta   90.00
_cell.angle_gamma   90.00
#
_symmetry.space_group_name_H-M   'P 1'
#
loop_
_entity.id
_entity.type
_entity.pdbx_description
1 polymer ?
#
loop_
_entity_poly.entity_id
_entity_poly.type
_entity_poly.pdbx_seq_one_letter_code
_entity_poly.pdbx_strand_id
1 'polypeptide(L)'
;MIEKIKSISKVEWLAVALIVIGVAIMIPKAMGMVEFYKESRYAAEHDFSAGNLSPDLIRPWMSIRYIAVAYAVPQIYLYNAVGIKPHPETSMLSLNRLNQQMDLGQVDDQPALMKTIREAILAYRAAPVVTGLLEQEAHEWMTVLYISNSTGVPVKTILRGSVFQWKAMLINLSAS
;
A
#
# COMPACT_ATOMS: atom_id res chain seq x y z
N MET A 1 -13.16 -30.52 -34.83
CA MET A 1 -13.36 -30.13 -33.40
C MET A 1 -14.49 -29.11 -33.20
N ILE A 2 -15.08 -28.54 -34.22
CA ILE A 2 -16.12 -27.47 -34.17
C ILE A 2 -17.56 -28.04 -34.14
N GLU A 3 -17.76 -29.29 -34.52
CA GLU A 3 -19.13 -29.89 -34.57
C GLU A 3 -19.72 -30.30 -33.22
N LYS A 4 -18.91 -30.43 -32.17
CA LYS A 4 -19.38 -30.82 -30.83
C LYS A 4 -20.07 -29.71 -30.04
N ILE A 5 -20.00 -28.46 -30.50
CA ILE A 5 -20.58 -27.29 -29.83
C ILE A 5 -22.09 -27.14 -30.06
N LYS A 6 -22.63 -27.82 -31.10
CA LYS A 6 -24.03 -27.67 -31.51
C LYS A 6 -25.08 -28.44 -30.67
N SER A 7 -24.65 -29.27 -29.72
CA SER A 7 -25.56 -30.09 -28.91
C SER A 7 -25.65 -29.70 -27.43
N ILE A 8 -25.08 -28.54 -27.06
CA ILE A 8 -25.11 -28.07 -25.70
C ILE A 8 -26.51 -27.55 -25.38
N SER A 9 -27.13 -28.12 -24.34
CA SER A 9 -28.48 -27.71 -23.87
C SER A 9 -28.46 -26.26 -23.34
N LYS A 10 -29.63 -25.61 -23.35
CA LYS A 10 -29.76 -24.25 -22.81
C LYS A 10 -29.30 -24.16 -21.33
N VAL A 11 -29.46 -25.24 -20.58
CA VAL A 11 -29.05 -25.33 -19.16
C VAL A 11 -27.53 -25.39 -19.03
N GLU A 12 -26.85 -26.13 -19.93
CA GLU A 12 -25.38 -26.19 -19.97
C GLU A 12 -24.78 -24.84 -20.34
N TRP A 13 -25.38 -24.10 -21.27
CA TRP A 13 -24.98 -22.75 -21.64
C TRP A 13 -25.11 -21.78 -20.47
N LEU A 14 -26.17 -21.92 -19.65
CA LEU A 14 -26.39 -21.11 -18.45
C LEU A 14 -25.34 -21.43 -17.38
N ALA A 15 -24.96 -22.69 -17.22
CA ALA A 15 -23.90 -23.12 -16.32
C ALA A 15 -22.53 -22.54 -16.74
N VAL A 16 -22.19 -22.60 -18.04
CA VAL A 16 -20.96 -22.01 -18.58
C VAL A 16 -20.94 -20.50 -18.37
N ALA A 17 -22.04 -19.79 -18.61
CA ALA A 17 -22.14 -18.36 -18.39
C ALA A 17 -21.90 -18.00 -16.91
N LEU A 18 -22.49 -18.75 -15.96
CA LEU A 18 -22.28 -18.55 -14.52
C LEU A 18 -20.81 -18.78 -14.11
N ILE A 19 -20.16 -19.80 -14.66
CA ILE A 19 -18.73 -20.05 -14.40
C ILE A 19 -17.87 -18.90 -14.93
N VAL A 20 -18.12 -18.42 -16.14
CA VAL A 20 -17.39 -17.30 -16.73
C VAL A 20 -17.56 -16.03 -15.91
N ILE A 21 -18.79 -15.72 -15.46
CA ILE A 21 -19.07 -14.58 -14.59
C ILE A 21 -18.36 -14.75 -13.24
N GLY A 22 -18.41 -15.92 -12.63
CA GLY A 22 -17.71 -16.23 -11.39
C GLY A 22 -16.21 -16.04 -11.48
N VAL A 23 -15.59 -16.53 -12.54
CA VAL A 23 -14.15 -16.35 -12.83
C VAL A 23 -13.82 -14.87 -13.07
N ALA A 24 -14.64 -14.15 -13.84
CA ALA A 24 -14.44 -12.72 -14.09
C ALA A 24 -14.48 -11.87 -12.81
N ILE A 25 -15.30 -12.26 -11.83
CA ILE A 25 -15.36 -11.58 -10.52
C ILE A 25 -14.17 -11.99 -9.62
N MET A 26 -13.66 -13.21 -9.76
CA MET A 26 -12.53 -13.69 -8.95
C MET A 26 -11.16 -13.14 -9.39
N ILE A 27 -10.96 -12.91 -10.69
CA ILE A 27 -9.68 -12.45 -11.23
C ILE A 27 -9.19 -11.14 -10.54
N PRO A 28 -9.99 -10.07 -10.41
CA PRO A 28 -9.53 -8.84 -9.75
C PRO A 28 -9.17 -9.05 -8.28
N LYS A 29 -9.90 -9.90 -7.56
CA LYS A 29 -9.62 -10.23 -6.15
C LYS A 29 -8.35 -11.06 -6.00
N ALA A 30 -8.11 -12.01 -6.90
CA ALA A 30 -6.88 -12.82 -6.90
C ALA A 30 -5.64 -11.97 -7.20
N MET A 31 -5.73 -10.97 -8.09
CA MET A 31 -4.63 -10.06 -8.38
C MET A 31 -4.25 -9.21 -7.14
N GLY A 32 -5.22 -8.74 -6.36
CA GLY A 32 -4.97 -8.03 -5.11
C GLY A 32 -4.28 -8.91 -4.05
N MET A 33 -4.62 -10.20 -3.96
CA MET A 33 -3.95 -11.15 -3.08
C MET A 33 -2.48 -11.39 -3.45
N VAL A 34 -2.15 -11.44 -4.73
CA VAL A 34 -0.77 -11.62 -5.21
C VAL A 34 0.08 -10.38 -4.88
N GLU A 35 -0.48 -9.18 -5.02
CA GLU A 35 0.22 -7.94 -4.63
C GLU A 35 0.46 -7.90 -3.13
N PHE A 36 -0.54 -8.20 -2.31
CA PHE A 36 -0.42 -8.28 -0.85
C PHE A 36 0.64 -9.31 -0.39
N TYR A 37 0.68 -10.48 -1.03
CA TYR A 37 1.68 -11.51 -0.72
C TYR A 37 3.10 -11.04 -1.06
N LYS A 38 3.30 -10.36 -2.18
CA LYS A 38 4.59 -9.76 -2.55
C LYS A 38 5.01 -8.68 -1.56
N GLU A 39 4.08 -7.82 -1.14
CA GLU A 39 4.33 -6.77 -0.15
C GLU A 39 4.78 -7.35 1.20
N SER A 40 4.07 -8.35 1.72
CA SER A 40 4.37 -8.95 3.01
C SER A 40 5.70 -9.71 3.01
N ARG A 41 6.00 -10.45 1.93
CA ARG A 41 7.24 -11.17 1.78
C ARG A 41 8.44 -10.23 1.64
N TYR A 42 8.32 -9.21 0.82
CA TYR A 42 9.37 -8.23 0.63
C TYR A 42 9.65 -7.45 1.91
N ALA A 43 8.61 -7.12 2.68
CA ALA A 43 8.75 -6.49 3.99
C ALA A 43 9.51 -7.38 4.99
N ALA A 44 9.23 -8.69 5.02
CA ALA A 44 9.90 -9.65 5.88
C ALA A 44 11.38 -9.85 5.51
N GLU A 45 11.73 -9.79 4.22
CA GLU A 45 13.09 -9.96 3.72
C GLU A 45 14.00 -8.75 3.98
N HIS A 46 13.45 -7.53 4.16
CA HIS A 46 14.22 -6.28 4.20
C HIS A 46 14.13 -5.49 5.50
N ASP A 47 13.54 -6.04 6.56
CA ASP A 47 13.38 -5.39 7.88
C ASP A 47 12.90 -3.93 7.84
N PHE A 48 11.65 -3.75 7.43
CA PHE A 48 11.01 -2.43 7.31
C PHE A 48 10.80 -1.70 8.65
N SER A 49 11.16 -2.32 9.78
CA SER A 49 10.91 -1.75 11.11
C SER A 49 11.74 -0.51 11.42
N ALA A 50 12.88 -0.32 10.74
CA ALA A 50 13.85 0.70 11.09
C ALA A 50 13.70 2.05 10.34
N GLY A 51 12.84 2.17 9.32
CA GLY A 51 12.69 3.40 8.52
C GLY A 51 13.93 3.83 7.71
N ASN A 52 15.04 3.09 7.81
CA ASN A 52 16.36 3.44 7.21
C ASN A 52 16.66 2.69 5.91
N LEU A 53 15.65 2.15 5.25
CA LEU A 53 15.80 1.42 4.00
C LEU A 53 16.41 2.28 2.90
N SER A 54 17.29 1.69 2.06
CA SER A 54 17.78 2.37 0.87
C SER A 54 16.62 2.68 -0.08
N PRO A 55 16.49 3.93 -0.59
CA PRO A 55 15.49 4.25 -1.61
C PRO A 55 15.64 3.44 -2.90
N ASP A 56 16.78 2.81 -3.14
CA ASP A 56 17.03 1.93 -4.28
C ASP A 56 16.21 0.63 -4.24
N LEU A 57 15.67 0.28 -3.07
CA LEU A 57 14.78 -0.87 -2.88
C LEU A 57 13.36 -0.62 -3.38
N ILE A 58 13.02 0.61 -3.78
CA ILE A 58 11.71 0.92 -4.36
C ILE A 58 11.54 0.19 -5.68
N ARG A 59 10.36 -0.44 -5.84
CA ARG A 59 9.99 -1.25 -7.01
C ARG A 59 8.73 -0.71 -7.68
N PRO A 60 8.55 -0.91 -9.01
CA PRO A 60 7.41 -0.40 -9.77
C PRO A 60 6.03 -0.87 -9.26
N TRP A 61 5.96 -2.02 -8.59
CA TRP A 61 4.72 -2.58 -8.04
C TRP A 61 4.28 -1.92 -6.72
N MET A 62 5.18 -1.23 -6.02
CA MET A 62 4.86 -0.58 -4.74
C MET A 62 3.88 0.57 -4.95
N SER A 63 2.97 0.76 -3.98
CA SER A 63 2.08 1.92 -3.92
C SER A 63 2.70 3.05 -3.09
N ILE A 64 2.21 4.28 -3.27
CA ILE A 64 2.67 5.44 -2.46
C ILE A 64 2.41 5.17 -0.97
N ARG A 65 1.26 4.56 -0.63
CA ARG A 65 0.93 4.18 0.75
C ARG A 65 1.94 3.19 1.33
N TYR A 66 2.27 2.15 0.58
CA TYR A 66 3.25 1.16 1.00
C TYR A 66 4.62 1.80 1.26
N ILE A 67 5.09 2.64 0.34
CA ILE A 67 6.36 3.36 0.47
C ILE A 67 6.35 4.30 1.68
N ALA A 68 5.27 5.05 1.88
CA ALA A 68 5.13 5.97 3.01
C ALA A 68 5.35 5.26 4.36
N VAL A 69 4.74 4.09 4.54
CA VAL A 69 4.87 3.30 5.76
C VAL A 69 6.25 2.64 5.86
N ALA A 70 6.73 2.03 4.78
CA ALA A 70 8.01 1.33 4.74
C ALA A 70 9.20 2.26 5.03
N TYR A 71 9.15 3.48 4.51
CA TYR A 71 10.20 4.48 4.67
C TYR A 71 9.93 5.47 5.82
N ALA A 72 8.80 5.31 6.52
CA ALA A 72 8.33 6.19 7.60
C ALA A 72 8.25 7.68 7.18
N VAL A 73 7.83 7.93 5.93
CA VAL A 73 7.63 9.27 5.36
C VAL A 73 6.14 9.57 5.30
N PRO A 74 5.67 10.76 5.75
CA PRO A 74 4.26 11.10 5.66
C PRO A 74 3.74 10.96 4.22
N GLN A 75 2.62 10.28 4.04
CA GLN A 75 2.07 9.99 2.71
C GLN A 75 1.72 11.29 1.95
N ILE A 76 1.20 12.30 2.67
CA ILE A 76 0.90 13.61 2.11
C ILE A 76 2.16 14.31 1.55
N TYR A 77 3.32 14.12 2.21
CA TYR A 77 4.58 14.66 1.72
C TYR A 77 4.96 14.05 0.36
N LEU A 78 4.80 12.72 0.21
CA LEU A 78 5.06 12.05 -1.06
C LEU A 78 4.09 12.49 -2.16
N TYR A 79 2.80 12.64 -1.85
CA TYR A 79 1.82 13.17 -2.81
C TYR A 79 2.18 14.58 -3.30
N ASN A 80 2.57 15.46 -2.38
CA ASN A 80 3.00 16.81 -2.73
C ASN A 80 4.25 16.81 -3.61
N ALA A 81 5.21 15.92 -3.32
CA ALA A 81 6.44 15.80 -4.11
C ALA A 81 6.17 15.36 -5.56
N VAL A 82 5.16 14.51 -5.77
CA VAL A 82 4.76 14.06 -7.12
C VAL A 82 3.69 14.92 -7.77
N GLY A 83 3.18 15.95 -7.08
CA GLY A 83 2.18 16.87 -7.61
C GLY A 83 0.78 16.27 -7.77
N ILE A 84 0.43 15.24 -6.99
CA ILE A 84 -0.87 14.56 -7.04
C ILE A 84 -1.68 14.90 -5.80
N LYS A 85 -2.98 15.10 -5.98
CA LYS A 85 -3.91 15.22 -4.85
C LYS A 85 -4.15 13.84 -4.22
N PRO A 86 -4.11 13.73 -2.88
CA PRO A 86 -4.46 12.50 -2.19
C PRO A 86 -5.88 12.05 -2.55
N HIS A 87 -6.02 10.79 -2.95
CA HIS A 87 -7.31 10.15 -3.19
C HIS A 87 -7.22 8.68 -2.78
N PRO A 88 -8.25 8.10 -2.15
CA PRO A 88 -8.21 6.69 -1.71
C PRO A 88 -7.83 5.71 -2.82
N GLU A 89 -8.34 5.91 -4.04
CA GLU A 89 -8.02 5.05 -5.18
C GLU A 89 -6.56 5.16 -5.62
N THR A 90 -5.99 6.38 -5.64
CA THR A 90 -4.60 6.60 -6.04
C THR A 90 -3.61 6.06 -5.01
N SER A 91 -4.02 5.97 -3.74
CA SER A 91 -3.16 5.47 -2.66
C SER A 91 -2.80 3.99 -2.81
N MET A 92 -3.65 3.21 -3.47
CA MET A 92 -3.52 1.78 -3.68
C MET A 92 -2.89 1.42 -5.03
N LEU A 93 -2.80 2.40 -5.95
CA LEU A 93 -2.20 2.14 -7.27
C LEU A 93 -0.70 1.92 -7.13
N SER A 94 -0.18 0.94 -7.88
CA SER A 94 1.26 0.77 -8.03
C SER A 94 1.89 1.98 -8.71
N LEU A 95 3.16 2.27 -8.41
CA LEU A 95 3.90 3.36 -9.06
C LEU A 95 3.88 3.25 -10.59
N ASN A 96 3.93 2.03 -11.12
CA ASN A 96 3.87 1.82 -12.56
C ASN A 96 2.52 2.27 -13.15
N ARG A 97 1.39 1.89 -12.53
CA ARG A 97 0.06 2.33 -12.98
C ARG A 97 -0.13 3.83 -12.82
N LEU A 98 0.33 4.38 -11.70
CA LEU A 98 0.24 5.80 -11.44
C LEU A 98 1.07 6.61 -12.44
N ASN A 99 2.28 6.15 -12.75
CA ASN A 99 3.15 6.74 -13.77
C ASN A 99 2.50 6.75 -15.16
N GLN A 100 1.82 5.65 -15.54
CA GLN A 100 1.07 5.54 -16.79
C GLN A 100 -0.13 6.50 -16.83
N GLN A 101 -0.90 6.60 -15.73
CA GLN A 101 -2.04 7.55 -15.66
C GLN A 101 -1.61 9.01 -15.77
N MET A 102 -0.41 9.33 -15.30
CA MET A 102 0.16 10.68 -15.35
C MET A 102 0.94 10.98 -16.64
N ASP A 103 1.13 9.99 -17.50
CA ASP A 103 1.92 10.07 -18.74
C ASP A 103 3.35 10.61 -18.52
N LEU A 104 4.01 10.19 -17.44
CA LEU A 104 5.33 10.68 -17.04
C LEU A 104 6.50 10.04 -17.81
N GLY A 105 6.23 9.00 -18.59
CA GLY A 105 7.27 8.28 -19.34
C GLY A 105 8.18 7.42 -18.43
N GLN A 106 9.37 7.13 -18.93
CA GLN A 106 10.38 6.30 -18.28
C GLN A 106 11.73 7.02 -18.21
N VAL A 107 12.47 6.72 -17.14
CA VAL A 107 13.87 7.16 -16.96
C VAL A 107 14.67 5.92 -16.56
N ASP A 108 15.74 5.61 -17.30
CA ASP A 108 16.59 4.42 -17.08
C ASP A 108 15.76 3.11 -17.02
N ASP A 109 14.87 2.91 -17.98
CA ASP A 109 13.95 1.76 -18.08
C ASP A 109 13.01 1.55 -16.87
N GLN A 110 12.88 2.57 -16.02
CA GLN A 110 11.99 2.58 -14.87
C GLN A 110 10.95 3.70 -14.99
N PRO A 111 9.77 3.54 -14.34
CA PRO A 111 8.79 4.62 -14.25
C PRO A 111 9.44 5.91 -13.71
N ALA A 112 9.28 7.04 -14.40
CA ALA A 112 9.89 8.31 -14.00
C ALA A 112 9.48 8.73 -12.58
N LEU A 113 8.26 8.37 -12.16
CA LEU A 113 7.73 8.59 -10.82
C LEU A 113 8.60 7.98 -9.71
N MET A 114 9.28 6.86 -9.97
CA MET A 114 10.17 6.22 -9.00
C MET A 114 11.36 7.10 -8.64
N LYS A 115 11.92 7.81 -9.61
CA LYS A 115 13.01 8.76 -9.37
C LYS A 115 12.54 9.89 -8.45
N THR A 116 11.40 10.50 -8.77
CA THR A 116 10.81 11.57 -7.96
C THR A 116 10.55 11.12 -6.51
N ILE A 117 10.02 9.91 -6.32
CA ILE A 117 9.77 9.35 -4.98
C ILE A 117 11.09 9.11 -4.21
N ARG A 118 12.13 8.58 -4.87
CA ARG A 118 13.45 8.37 -4.24
C ARG A 118 14.05 9.70 -3.78
N GLU A 119 14.03 10.71 -4.63
CA GLU A 119 14.51 12.05 -4.32
C GLU A 119 13.72 12.68 -3.17
N ALA A 120 12.38 12.52 -3.16
CA ALA A 120 11.53 12.99 -2.07
C ALA A 120 11.86 12.33 -0.73
N ILE A 121 12.12 11.02 -0.69
CA ILE A 121 12.53 10.33 0.54
C ILE A 121 13.88 10.83 1.04
N LEU A 122 14.86 11.04 0.15
CA LEU A 122 16.16 11.58 0.52
C LEU A 122 16.03 13.00 1.06
N ALA A 123 15.24 13.85 0.39
CA ALA A 123 14.97 15.22 0.85
C ALA A 123 14.26 15.24 2.21
N TYR A 124 13.27 14.37 2.41
CA TYR A 124 12.59 14.23 3.70
C TYR A 124 13.56 13.82 4.83
N ARG A 125 14.47 12.88 4.56
CA ARG A 125 15.47 12.45 5.56
C ARG A 125 16.46 13.55 5.91
N ALA A 126 16.81 14.39 4.95
CA ALA A 126 17.70 15.53 5.18
C ALA A 126 17.02 16.65 6.01
N ALA A 127 15.72 16.85 5.80
CA ALA A 127 14.93 17.87 6.49
C ALA A 127 13.51 17.33 6.76
N PRO A 128 13.31 16.56 7.85
CA PRO A 128 12.00 15.98 8.16
C PRO A 128 10.94 17.07 8.42
N VAL A 129 9.79 16.91 7.78
CA VAL A 129 8.64 17.82 7.92
C VAL A 129 7.46 17.04 8.52
N VAL A 130 6.94 17.54 9.65
CA VAL A 130 5.73 17.02 10.25
C VAL A 130 4.52 17.59 9.52
N THR A 131 3.66 16.74 9.00
CA THR A 131 2.45 17.16 8.27
C THR A 131 1.27 17.43 9.19
N GLY A 132 1.32 16.94 10.44
CA GLY A 132 0.27 17.10 11.44
C GLY A 132 -0.97 16.22 11.20
N LEU A 133 -1.00 15.44 10.13
CA LEU A 133 -2.16 14.67 9.69
C LEU A 133 -1.77 13.22 9.44
N LEU A 134 -2.59 12.30 9.96
CA LEU A 134 -2.75 10.98 9.37
C LEU A 134 -3.89 11.08 8.36
N GLU A 135 -3.70 10.61 7.13
CA GLU A 135 -4.76 10.64 6.11
C GLU A 135 -5.93 9.70 6.45
N GLN A 136 -5.71 8.78 7.36
CA GLN A 136 -6.67 7.78 7.82
C GLN A 136 -6.51 7.57 9.34
N GLU A 137 -7.48 6.93 9.95
CA GLU A 137 -7.33 6.42 11.31
C GLU A 137 -6.11 5.50 11.43
N ALA A 138 -5.51 5.43 12.62
CA ALA A 138 -4.38 4.55 12.86
C ALA A 138 -4.79 3.09 12.68
N HIS A 139 -4.10 2.37 11.81
CA HIS A 139 -4.35 0.97 11.50
C HIS A 139 -3.17 0.10 11.91
N GLU A 140 -3.41 -1.20 12.10
CA GLU A 140 -2.40 -2.19 12.52
C GLU A 140 -1.20 -2.31 11.55
N TRP A 141 -1.39 -1.97 10.27
CA TRP A 141 -0.32 -1.99 9.28
C TRP A 141 0.61 -0.77 9.32
N MET A 142 0.26 0.28 10.09
CA MET A 142 1.09 1.48 10.25
C MET A 142 2.18 1.24 11.28
N THR A 143 3.43 1.59 10.94
CA THR A 143 4.52 1.56 11.91
C THR A 143 4.42 2.73 12.89
N VAL A 144 4.88 2.52 14.12
CA VAL A 144 4.91 3.59 15.14
C VAL A 144 5.72 4.79 14.68
N LEU A 145 6.81 4.54 13.94
CA LEU A 145 7.66 5.59 13.38
C LEU A 145 6.91 6.41 12.30
N TYR A 146 6.16 5.73 11.42
CA TYR A 146 5.31 6.41 10.43
C TYR A 146 4.27 7.32 11.09
N ILE A 147 3.58 6.82 12.12
CA ILE A 147 2.59 7.62 12.88
C ILE A 147 3.27 8.82 13.54
N SER A 148 4.41 8.61 14.19
CA SER A 148 5.18 9.68 14.83
C SER A 148 5.59 10.76 13.84
N ASN A 149 6.16 10.38 12.72
CA ASN A 149 6.62 11.29 11.68
C ASN A 149 5.48 12.08 11.02
N SER A 150 4.33 11.44 10.84
CA SER A 150 3.15 12.07 10.22
C SER A 150 2.45 13.06 11.18
N THR A 151 2.27 12.68 12.45
CA THR A 151 1.51 13.45 13.43
C THR A 151 2.35 14.40 14.28
N GLY A 152 3.66 14.18 14.35
CA GLY A 152 4.55 14.89 15.28
C GLY A 152 4.47 14.39 16.74
N VAL A 153 3.66 13.37 17.01
CA VAL A 153 3.56 12.77 18.35
C VAL A 153 4.81 11.92 18.60
N PRO A 154 5.56 12.15 19.69
CA PRO A 154 6.76 11.36 19.98
C PRO A 154 6.46 9.86 20.10
N VAL A 155 7.33 9.01 19.57
CA VAL A 155 7.24 7.54 19.64
C VAL A 155 6.95 7.03 21.04
N LYS A 156 7.61 7.59 22.07
CA LYS A 156 7.38 7.22 23.48
C LYS A 156 5.94 7.45 23.93
N THR A 157 5.30 8.49 23.44
CA THR A 157 3.90 8.83 23.78
C THR A 157 2.95 7.85 23.13
N ILE A 158 3.17 7.49 21.85
CA ILE A 158 2.38 6.50 21.10
C ILE A 158 2.47 5.14 21.79
N LEU A 159 3.69 4.70 22.14
CA LEU A 159 3.90 3.42 22.83
C LEU A 159 3.26 3.38 24.23
N ARG A 160 3.28 4.48 24.99
CA ARG A 160 2.59 4.56 26.29
C ARG A 160 1.07 4.44 26.12
N GLY A 161 0.50 5.12 25.13
CA GLY A 161 -0.93 5.05 24.81
C GLY A 161 -1.37 3.64 24.43
N SER A 162 -0.61 2.95 23.60
CA SER A 162 -0.90 1.58 23.21
C SER A 162 -0.84 0.60 24.39
N VAL A 163 0.16 0.70 25.25
CA VAL A 163 0.28 -0.14 26.46
C VAL A 163 -0.90 0.10 27.41
N PHE A 164 -1.41 1.33 27.50
CA PHE A 164 -2.57 1.64 28.33
C PHE A 164 -3.87 1.02 27.80
N GLN A 165 -4.07 1.03 26.48
CA GLN A 165 -5.22 0.38 25.85
C GLN A 165 -5.18 -1.15 26.01
N TRP A 166 -4.03 -1.78 25.81
CA TRP A 166 -3.87 -3.23 26.04
C TRP A 166 -4.14 -3.62 27.50
N LYS A 167 -3.69 -2.82 28.46
CA LYS A 167 -3.93 -3.06 29.88
C LYS A 167 -5.41 -2.93 30.25
N ALA A 168 -6.11 -1.95 29.70
CA ALA A 168 -7.55 -1.78 29.89
C ALA A 168 -8.36 -2.92 29.26
N MET A 169 -7.96 -3.41 28.09
CA MET A 169 -8.59 -4.55 27.41
C MET A 169 -8.40 -5.86 28.20
N LEU A 170 -7.20 -6.11 28.74
CA LEU A 170 -6.93 -7.31 29.57
C LEU A 170 -7.72 -7.29 30.88
N ILE A 171 -7.92 -6.13 31.50
CA ILE A 171 -8.71 -5.98 32.74
C ILE A 171 -10.18 -6.29 32.45
N ASN A 172 -10.72 -5.85 31.32
CA ASN A 172 -12.11 -6.14 30.95
C ASN A 172 -12.35 -7.61 30.59
N LEU A 173 -11.33 -8.32 30.01
CA LEU A 173 -11.40 -9.75 29.71
C LEU A 173 -11.30 -10.63 30.96
N SER A 174 -10.69 -10.14 32.05
CA SER A 174 -10.58 -10.87 33.32
C SER A 174 -11.81 -10.68 34.24
N ALA A 175 -12.73 -9.76 33.91
CA ALA A 175 -13.92 -9.45 34.67
C ALA A 175 -15.21 -10.07 34.07
N SER A 176 -15.12 -10.79 32.97
CA SER A 176 -16.19 -11.56 32.32
C SER A 176 -15.94 -13.05 32.50
#